data_0407e13ba262ea3c8a554dc5a2bc8b8b
#
_entry.id   0407e13ba262ea3c8a554dc5a2bc8b8b
#
_cell.length_a   1.000
_cell.length_b   1.000
_cell.length_c   1.000
_cell.angle_alpha   90.00
_cell.angle_beta   90.00
_cell.angle_gamma   90.00
#
_symmetry.space_group_name_H-M   'P 1'
#
loop_
_entity.id
_entity.type
_entity.pdbx_description
1 polymer ?
#
loop_
_entity_poly.entity_id
_entity_poly.type
_entity_poly.pdbx_seq_one_letter_code
_entity_poly.pdbx_strand_id
1 'polypeptide(L)'
;MIQELTIHNFDVEIRKDRPVVVELYTTNCNHCKKLSGILDKLSQEAEDTAYFAKCNVDTETVIQQRFDVTAVPTLLFIKDGEVKNRLIGEVHPLVIQEDIKKLR
;
A
#
# COMPACT_ATOMS: atom_id res chain seq x y z
N MET A 1 -11.98 3.30 3.68
CA MET A 1 -11.01 4.39 3.93
C MET A 1 -9.61 3.84 4.08
N ILE A 2 -8.61 4.55 3.58
CA ILE A 2 -7.22 4.12 3.62
C ILE A 2 -6.52 4.75 4.82
N GLN A 3 -5.86 3.92 5.64
CA GLN A 3 -5.14 4.38 6.82
C GLN A 3 -3.80 5.02 6.43
N GLU A 4 -3.51 6.20 6.96
CA GLU A 4 -2.21 6.85 6.76
C GLU A 4 -1.19 6.28 7.75
N LEU A 5 -0.05 5.80 7.25
CA LEU A 5 1.01 5.23 8.07
C LEU A 5 2.17 6.20 8.23
N THR A 6 2.80 6.15 9.40
CA THR A 6 4.03 6.87 9.70
C THR A 6 5.04 5.87 10.24
N ILE A 7 6.28 6.33 10.48
CA ILE A 7 7.29 5.47 11.10
C ILE A 7 6.82 4.92 12.45
N HIS A 8 5.93 5.64 13.14
CA HIS A 8 5.48 5.26 14.48
C HIS A 8 4.48 4.12 14.49
N ASN A 9 3.70 3.95 13.42
CA ASN A 9 2.67 2.91 13.38
C ASN A 9 2.86 1.86 12.27
N PHE A 10 3.85 2.05 11.41
CA PHE A 10 4.02 1.20 10.23
C PHE A 10 4.14 -0.29 10.59
N ASP A 11 5.06 -0.61 11.49
CA ASP A 11 5.34 -2.02 11.81
C ASP A 11 4.17 -2.71 12.53
N VAL A 12 3.40 -1.97 13.30
CA VAL A 12 2.21 -2.51 13.97
C VAL A 12 1.10 -2.73 12.95
N GLU A 13 0.87 -1.74 12.08
CA GLU A 13 -0.26 -1.76 11.17
C GLU A 13 -0.12 -2.75 10.03
N ILE A 14 1.10 -3.10 9.63
CA ILE A 14 1.28 -4.10 8.56
C ILE A 14 1.12 -5.55 9.05
N ARG A 15 0.95 -5.77 10.36
CA ARG A 15 0.81 -7.11 10.95
C ARG A 15 -0.65 -7.46 11.23
N LYS A 16 -1.47 -7.35 10.20
CA LYS A 16 -2.87 -7.76 10.28
C LYS A 16 -2.99 -9.26 9.98
N ASP A 17 -4.14 -9.82 10.35
CA ASP A 17 -4.45 -11.23 10.10
C ASP A 17 -4.94 -11.48 8.67
N ARG A 18 -4.75 -10.51 7.78
CA ARG A 18 -5.18 -10.56 6.38
C ARG A 18 -4.16 -9.81 5.52
N PRO A 19 -4.21 -9.97 4.20
CA PRO A 19 -3.31 -9.24 3.32
C PRO A 19 -3.36 -7.74 3.54
N VAL A 20 -2.20 -7.09 3.49
CA VAL A 20 -2.07 -5.65 3.65
C VAL A 20 -1.54 -5.07 2.33
N VAL A 21 -2.20 -4.03 1.85
CA VAL A 21 -1.77 -3.29 0.65
C VAL A 21 -1.39 -1.89 1.08
N VAL A 22 -0.14 -1.51 0.85
CA VAL A 22 0.35 -0.18 1.21
C VAL A 22 0.79 0.57 -0.03
N GLU A 23 0.22 1.75 -0.24
CA GLU A 23 0.68 2.67 -1.29
C GLU A 23 1.74 3.61 -0.73
N LEU A 24 2.95 3.54 -1.29
CA LEU A 24 4.01 4.49 -0.99
C LEU A 24 3.92 5.61 -2.03
N TYR A 25 3.74 6.85 -1.57
CA TYR A 25 3.44 7.98 -2.43
C TYR A 25 4.22 9.21 -2.01
N THR A 26 4.17 10.26 -2.83
CA THR A 26 4.71 11.58 -2.51
C THR A 26 3.61 12.63 -2.62
N THR A 27 3.86 13.82 -2.06
CA THR A 27 2.84 14.85 -1.91
C THR A 27 2.28 15.36 -3.24
N ASN A 28 3.14 15.60 -4.23
CA ASN A 28 2.74 16.16 -5.52
C ASN A 28 2.82 15.14 -6.65
N CYS A 29 2.10 14.04 -6.51
CA CYS A 29 2.15 12.93 -7.46
C CYS A 29 0.72 12.64 -7.97
N ASN A 30 0.43 13.01 -9.22
CA ASN A 30 -0.89 12.78 -9.82
C ASN A 30 -1.20 11.30 -9.99
N HIS A 31 -0.22 10.49 -10.39
CA HIS A 31 -0.41 9.04 -10.52
C HIS A 31 -0.71 8.40 -9.16
N CYS A 32 -0.07 8.90 -8.10
CA CYS A 32 -0.35 8.43 -6.74
C CYS A 32 -1.78 8.76 -6.33
N LYS A 33 -2.26 9.95 -6.65
CA LYS A 33 -3.63 10.36 -6.31
C LYS A 33 -4.67 9.49 -7.01
N LYS A 34 -4.43 9.16 -8.28
CA LYS A 34 -5.32 8.26 -9.03
C LYS A 34 -5.35 6.88 -8.39
N LEU A 35 -4.19 6.35 -8.04
CA LEU A 35 -4.10 5.04 -7.40
C LEU A 35 -4.77 5.06 -6.03
N SER A 36 -4.57 6.13 -5.25
CA SER A 36 -5.25 6.27 -3.95
C SER A 36 -6.76 6.20 -4.09
N GLY A 37 -7.33 6.82 -5.13
CA GLY A 37 -8.76 6.75 -5.39
C GLY A 37 -9.23 5.32 -5.68
N ILE A 38 -8.45 4.58 -6.46
CA ILE A 38 -8.72 3.18 -6.75
C ILE A 38 -8.66 2.34 -5.47
N LEU A 39 -7.64 2.55 -4.66
CA LEU A 39 -7.47 1.80 -3.41
C LEU A 39 -8.58 2.12 -2.41
N ASP A 40 -8.99 3.38 -2.34
CA ASP A 40 -10.07 3.79 -1.44
C ASP A 40 -11.36 3.06 -1.81
N LYS A 41 -11.66 2.97 -3.09
CA LYS A 41 -12.84 2.24 -3.56
C LYS A 41 -12.73 0.74 -3.27
N LEU A 42 -11.57 0.15 -3.53
CA LEU A 42 -11.32 -1.27 -3.22
C LEU A 42 -11.41 -1.54 -1.73
N SER A 43 -10.96 -0.61 -0.89
CA SER A 43 -11.03 -0.78 0.56
C SER A 43 -12.46 -0.86 1.06
N GLN A 44 -13.38 -0.14 0.42
CA GLN A 44 -14.79 -0.21 0.76
C GLN A 44 -15.42 -1.54 0.35
N GLU A 45 -14.96 -2.10 -0.75
CA GLU A 45 -15.51 -3.35 -1.29
C GLU A 45 -14.91 -4.60 -0.66
N ALA A 46 -13.67 -4.50 -0.14
CA ALA A 46 -12.89 -5.66 0.30
C ALA A 46 -12.35 -5.53 1.72
N GLU A 47 -13.01 -4.75 2.59
CA GLU A 47 -12.49 -4.48 3.93
C GLU A 47 -12.33 -5.72 4.80
N ASP A 48 -13.12 -6.77 4.54
CA ASP A 48 -13.03 -8.02 5.28
C ASP A 48 -11.93 -8.95 4.76
N THR A 49 -11.38 -8.67 3.58
CA THR A 49 -10.41 -9.55 2.93
C THR A 49 -9.01 -8.97 2.84
N ALA A 50 -8.88 -7.66 2.99
CA ALA A 50 -7.60 -6.97 2.92
C ALA A 50 -7.63 -5.67 3.72
N TYR A 51 -6.48 -5.27 4.21
CA TYR A 51 -6.29 -3.99 4.90
C TYR A 51 -5.52 -3.06 3.98
N PHE A 52 -6.01 -1.84 3.77
CA PHE A 52 -5.42 -0.86 2.86
C PHE A 52 -4.84 0.31 3.63
N ALA A 53 -3.63 0.69 3.28
CA ALA A 53 -2.94 1.81 3.92
C ALA A 53 -2.10 2.57 2.91
N LYS A 54 -1.61 3.73 3.30
CA LYS A 54 -0.69 4.52 2.48
C LYS A 54 0.33 5.21 3.37
N CYS A 55 1.48 5.53 2.80
CA CYS A 55 2.57 6.18 3.53
C CYS A 55 3.25 7.19 2.63
N ASN A 56 3.37 8.44 3.10
CA ASN A 56 4.01 9.52 2.35
C ASN A 56 5.52 9.43 2.54
N VAL A 57 6.24 9.01 1.50
CA VAL A 57 7.69 8.83 1.59
C VAL A 57 8.47 10.14 1.47
N ASP A 58 7.81 11.27 1.13
CA ASP A 58 8.44 12.59 1.27
C ASP A 58 8.70 12.95 2.73
N THR A 59 7.78 12.56 3.61
CA THR A 59 7.88 12.87 5.03
C THR A 59 8.45 11.72 5.83
N GLU A 60 8.18 10.47 5.41
CA GLU A 60 8.64 9.25 6.09
C GLU A 60 9.87 8.70 5.38
N THR A 61 10.99 9.42 5.51
CA THR A 61 12.21 9.09 4.76
C THR A 61 12.84 7.76 5.19
N VAL A 62 12.64 7.34 6.44
CA VAL A 62 13.12 6.04 6.91
C VAL A 62 12.38 4.91 6.17
N ILE A 63 11.09 5.08 5.94
CA ILE A 63 10.30 4.10 5.19
C ILE A 63 10.76 4.07 3.73
N GLN A 64 11.02 5.25 3.14
CA GLN A 64 11.54 5.34 1.78
C GLN A 64 12.84 4.54 1.62
N GLN A 65 13.77 4.70 2.55
CA GLN A 65 15.05 4.01 2.54
C GLN A 65 14.90 2.51 2.79
N ARG A 66 14.07 2.15 3.76
CA ARG A 66 13.85 0.74 4.14
C ARG A 66 13.37 -0.11 2.97
N PHE A 67 12.49 0.43 2.15
CA PHE A 67 11.91 -0.30 1.01
C PHE A 67 12.56 0.08 -0.32
N ASP A 68 13.61 0.90 -0.30
CA ASP A 68 14.34 1.33 -1.49
C ASP A 68 13.38 1.87 -2.57
N VAL A 69 12.56 2.84 -2.18
CA VAL A 69 11.56 3.42 -3.07
C VAL A 69 12.24 4.41 -4.00
N THR A 70 12.30 4.08 -5.29
CA THR A 70 12.93 4.92 -6.31
C THR A 70 11.92 5.56 -7.25
N ALA A 71 10.69 5.09 -7.23
CA ALA A 71 9.61 5.61 -8.06
C ALA A 71 8.29 5.51 -7.30
N VAL A 72 7.37 6.44 -7.54
CA VAL A 72 6.05 6.44 -6.92
C VAL A 72 4.98 6.53 -7.99
N PRO A 73 3.80 5.94 -7.75
CA PRO A 73 3.46 5.15 -6.58
C PRO A 73 4.13 3.77 -6.60
N THR A 74 4.43 3.25 -5.42
CA THR A 74 4.85 1.86 -5.25
C THR A 74 3.83 1.18 -4.33
N LEU A 75 3.28 0.06 -4.76
CA LEU A 75 2.39 -0.75 -3.94
C LEU A 75 3.16 -1.90 -3.33
N LEU A 76 3.04 -2.04 -2.02
CA LEU A 76 3.57 -3.20 -1.30
C LEU A 76 2.41 -4.14 -0.96
N PHE A 77 2.58 -5.41 -1.25
CA PHE A 77 1.64 -6.46 -0.86
C PHE A 77 2.27 -7.27 0.26
N ILE A 78 1.67 -7.21 1.44
CA ILE A 78 2.28 -7.70 2.68
C ILE A 78 1.38 -8.76 3.31
N LYS A 79 1.99 -9.82 3.82
CA LYS A 79 1.30 -10.84 4.60
C LYS A 79 2.20 -11.29 5.73
N ASP A 80 1.64 -11.37 6.93
CA ASP A 80 2.37 -11.75 8.15
C ASP A 80 3.60 -10.86 8.38
N GLY A 81 3.46 -9.55 8.09
CA GLY A 81 4.52 -8.57 8.28
C GLY A 81 5.62 -8.59 7.23
N GLU A 82 5.51 -9.42 6.20
CA GLU A 82 6.52 -9.55 5.15
C GLU A 82 6.00 -9.07 3.79
N VAL A 83 6.85 -8.34 3.05
CA VAL A 83 6.53 -7.93 1.68
C VAL A 83 6.62 -9.16 0.77
N LYS A 84 5.49 -9.53 0.17
CA LYS A 84 5.40 -10.68 -0.73
C LYS A 84 5.48 -10.27 -2.19
N ASN A 85 5.08 -9.07 -2.53
CA ASN A 85 5.15 -8.52 -3.88
C ASN A 85 5.18 -7.01 -3.82
N ARG A 86 5.71 -6.38 -4.88
CA ARG A 86 5.66 -4.93 -5.04
C ARG A 86 5.41 -4.59 -6.50
N LEU A 87 4.57 -3.59 -6.74
CA LEU A 87 4.26 -3.11 -8.07
C LEU A 87 4.53 -1.61 -8.12
N ILE A 88 5.05 -1.13 -9.24
CA ILE A 88 5.43 0.27 -9.41
C ILE A 88 4.54 0.91 -10.49
N GLY A 89 4.05 2.11 -10.21
CA GLY A 89 3.24 2.88 -11.13
C GLY A 89 1.75 2.64 -10.96
N GLU A 90 0.96 3.15 -11.91
CA GLU A 90 -0.47 2.94 -11.91
C GLU A 90 -0.77 1.47 -12.24
N VAL A 91 -1.61 0.86 -11.42
CA VAL A 91 -1.92 -0.56 -11.52
C VAL A 91 -3.43 -0.72 -11.67
N HIS A 92 -3.84 -1.57 -12.59
CA HIS A 92 -5.25 -1.86 -12.81
C HIS A 92 -5.86 -2.54 -11.58
N PRO A 93 -7.10 -2.17 -11.18
CA PRO A 93 -7.74 -2.77 -10.00
C PRO A 93 -7.77 -4.29 -10.00
N LEU A 94 -7.94 -4.92 -11.17
CA LEU A 94 -7.98 -6.38 -11.27
C LEU A 94 -6.64 -7.02 -10.88
N VAL A 95 -5.52 -6.35 -11.19
CA VAL A 95 -4.20 -6.84 -10.81
C VAL A 95 -4.04 -6.79 -9.29
N ILE A 96 -4.51 -5.70 -8.68
CA ILE A 96 -4.48 -5.56 -7.23
C ILE A 96 -5.29 -6.67 -6.56
N GLN A 97 -6.50 -6.91 -7.05
CA GLN A 97 -7.38 -7.96 -6.53
C GLN A 97 -6.76 -9.35 -6.66
N GLU A 98 -6.13 -9.63 -7.79
CA GLU A 98 -5.44 -10.92 -8.01
C GLU A 98 -4.29 -11.11 -7.03
N ASP A 99 -3.48 -10.07 -6.79
CA ASP A 99 -2.37 -10.16 -5.86
C ASP A 99 -2.86 -10.33 -4.42
N ILE A 100 -3.98 -9.71 -4.06
CA ILE A 100 -4.60 -9.91 -2.75
C ILE A 100 -5.03 -11.37 -2.59
N LYS A 101 -5.67 -11.94 -3.61
CA LYS A 101 -6.11 -13.34 -3.56
C LYS A 101 -4.97 -14.32 -3.34
N LYS A 102 -3.81 -14.05 -3.93
CA LYS A 102 -2.62 -14.89 -3.77
C LYS A 102 -2.09 -14.91 -2.33
N LEU A 103 -2.44 -13.91 -1.53
CA LEU A 103 -1.94 -13.78 -0.16
C LEU A 103 -2.93 -14.28 0.90
N ARG A 104 -4.08 -14.69 0.51
CA ARG A 104 -5.08 -15.24 1.44
C ARG A 104 -4.69 -16.61 1.96
#